data_aba12fbeb7f933549c0a04c524228c25
#
_entry.id   aba12fbeb7f933549c0a04c524228c25
#
_cell.length_a   1.000
_cell.length_b   1.000
_cell.length_c   1.000
_cell.angle_alpha   90.00
_cell.angle_beta   90.00
_cell.angle_gamma   90.00
#
_symmetry.space_group_name_H-M   'P 1'
#
loop_
_entity.id
_entity.type
_entity.pdbx_description
1 polymer ?
#
loop_
_entity_poly.entity_id
_entity_poly.type
_entity_poly.pdbx_seq_one_letter_code
_entity_poly.pdbx_strand_id
1 'polypeptide(L)'
;MKGVVQKLDHLTELGANAIYLTPIFEASSNHKYDTIDYTRLDPHFGEESDLVELINQAHKRGIRIILDGVFNHCGGGFRQFQDVVEHGEKSPFKDWFYIREFPVSFDPINFDAFGTTPYVPSPWVTKDIPVERLKRMCMPKLNTENPQVKEYLLGAVAKWTRMGIDGWRLDVATEVDSHFWREFRQTVHAINPDAVIIGEFWRNAEAWLQGDQFDGVMNYGMQRPAVLYFAKSAISPQQFQGLLTENLMRYTDAANASMLNLLDSHDTARFVTVCGGDTARLKNAAAFLFTFVGMPCTYYGTETGMTGENDPDCRKAFDWEESHWDKDLRCHYQKLMALRKTRRALQE
;
A
#
# COMPACT_ATOMS: atom_id res chain seq x y z
N MET A 1 -7.59 -14.79 5.53
CA MET A 1 -8.51 -13.90 6.29
C MET A 1 -8.82 -14.42 7.71
N LYS A 2 -9.08 -15.71 7.90
CA LYS A 2 -9.40 -16.30 9.24
C LYS A 2 -8.39 -15.93 10.34
N GLY A 3 -7.09 -15.92 10.05
CA GLY A 3 -6.07 -15.53 11.02
C GLY A 3 -6.21 -14.06 11.47
N VAL A 4 -6.59 -13.16 10.57
CA VAL A 4 -6.83 -11.75 10.92
C VAL A 4 -8.07 -11.63 11.82
N VAL A 5 -9.16 -12.36 11.48
CA VAL A 5 -10.38 -12.41 12.32
C VAL A 5 -10.06 -12.83 13.77
N GLN A 6 -9.21 -13.85 13.94
CA GLN A 6 -8.79 -14.34 15.26
C GLN A 6 -7.99 -13.29 16.06
N LYS A 7 -7.43 -12.28 15.40
CA LYS A 7 -6.57 -11.27 16.01
C LYS A 7 -7.18 -9.86 16.05
N LEU A 8 -8.46 -9.73 15.68
CA LEU A 8 -9.16 -8.43 15.71
C LEU A 8 -9.23 -7.84 17.13
N ASP A 9 -9.35 -8.68 18.17
CA ASP A 9 -9.39 -8.21 19.56
C ASP A 9 -8.05 -7.59 19.96
N HIS A 10 -6.91 -8.17 19.54
CA HIS A 10 -5.57 -7.58 19.73
C HIS A 10 -5.47 -6.18 19.10
N LEU A 11 -6.01 -6.00 17.89
CA LEU A 11 -6.01 -4.70 17.20
C LEU A 11 -6.96 -3.70 17.86
N THR A 12 -8.12 -4.18 18.37
CA THR A 12 -9.06 -3.36 19.14
C THR A 12 -8.42 -2.87 20.44
N GLU A 13 -7.73 -3.75 21.16
CA GLU A 13 -7.01 -3.42 22.39
C GLU A 13 -5.85 -2.44 22.15
N LEU A 14 -5.19 -2.54 21.00
CA LEU A 14 -4.18 -1.58 20.58
C LEU A 14 -4.80 -0.19 20.35
N GLY A 15 -6.05 -0.13 19.91
CA GLY A 15 -6.79 1.09 19.61
C GLY A 15 -6.93 1.38 18.12
N ALA A 16 -6.58 0.43 17.24
CA ALA A 16 -6.73 0.58 15.80
C ALA A 16 -8.22 0.72 15.40
N ASN A 17 -8.51 1.60 14.46
CA ASN A 17 -9.84 1.82 13.90
C ASN A 17 -9.91 1.56 12.38
N ALA A 18 -8.79 1.20 11.77
CA ALA A 18 -8.72 0.73 10.39
C ALA A 18 -7.60 -0.29 10.22
N ILE A 19 -7.77 -1.21 9.29
CA ILE A 19 -6.75 -2.15 8.83
C ILE A 19 -6.55 -1.91 7.34
N TYR A 20 -5.33 -1.60 6.94
CA TYR A 20 -4.90 -1.60 5.56
C TYR A 20 -4.22 -2.95 5.27
N LEU A 21 -4.77 -3.71 4.33
CA LEU A 21 -4.22 -4.98 3.88
C LEU A 21 -3.38 -4.76 2.62
N THR A 22 -2.15 -5.27 2.58
CA THR A 22 -1.38 -5.41 1.33
C THR A 22 -2.14 -6.32 0.34
N PRO A 23 -1.74 -6.42 -0.95
CA PRO A 23 -2.59 -7.05 -1.97
C PRO A 23 -3.09 -8.44 -1.59
N ILE A 24 -4.37 -8.69 -1.85
CA ILE A 24 -5.06 -9.95 -1.50
C ILE A 24 -5.55 -10.74 -2.70
N PHE A 25 -5.40 -10.19 -3.92
CA PHE A 25 -5.87 -10.84 -5.14
C PHE A 25 -4.93 -11.96 -5.57
N GLU A 26 -5.46 -12.89 -6.39
CA GLU A 26 -4.70 -14.02 -6.89
C GLU A 26 -3.43 -13.56 -7.60
N ALA A 27 -2.27 -14.07 -7.18
CA ALA A 27 -0.96 -13.66 -7.65
C ALA A 27 0.06 -14.80 -7.54
N SER A 28 1.17 -14.69 -8.30
CA SER A 28 2.19 -15.73 -8.35
C SER A 28 3.18 -15.66 -7.18
N SER A 29 3.42 -14.45 -6.64
CA SER A 29 4.38 -14.23 -5.56
C SER A 29 3.73 -14.29 -4.17
N ASN A 30 4.57 -14.29 -3.14
CA ASN A 30 4.12 -14.15 -1.75
C ASN A 30 3.70 -12.71 -1.40
N HIS A 31 4.29 -11.68 -2.05
CA HIS A 31 3.94 -10.28 -1.82
C HIS A 31 2.65 -9.84 -2.52
N LYS A 32 2.19 -10.58 -3.53
CA LYS A 32 0.92 -10.39 -4.27
C LYS A 32 0.82 -9.11 -5.13
N TYR A 33 1.90 -8.35 -5.31
CA TYR A 33 1.91 -7.19 -6.21
C TYR A 33 1.94 -7.58 -7.69
N ASP A 34 2.13 -8.85 -8.03
CA ASP A 34 2.07 -9.43 -9.37
C ASP A 34 0.71 -10.11 -9.62
N THR A 35 -0.38 -9.35 -9.54
CA THR A 35 -1.75 -9.84 -9.66
C THR A 35 -1.99 -10.57 -10.98
N ILE A 36 -2.53 -11.79 -10.93
CA ILE A 36 -2.89 -12.60 -12.11
C ILE A 36 -4.40 -12.70 -12.33
N ASP A 37 -5.22 -12.41 -11.33
CA ASP A 37 -6.67 -12.27 -11.46
C ASP A 37 -7.19 -11.23 -10.44
N TYR A 38 -7.69 -10.09 -10.94
CA TYR A 38 -8.24 -9.01 -10.11
C TYR A 38 -9.62 -9.33 -9.52
N THR A 39 -10.26 -10.38 -10.02
CA THR A 39 -11.62 -10.74 -9.64
C THR A 39 -11.68 -11.86 -8.60
N ARG A 40 -10.51 -12.43 -8.23
CA ARG A 40 -10.42 -13.56 -7.30
C ARG A 40 -9.54 -13.24 -6.10
N LEU A 41 -9.98 -13.68 -4.94
CA LEU A 41 -9.14 -13.71 -3.74
C LEU A 41 -8.06 -14.79 -3.92
N ASP A 42 -6.82 -14.49 -3.51
CA ASP A 42 -5.75 -15.48 -3.53
C ASP A 42 -6.08 -16.67 -2.58
N PRO A 43 -5.95 -17.93 -3.04
CA PRO A 43 -6.31 -19.10 -2.24
C PRO A 43 -5.55 -19.21 -0.90
N HIS A 44 -4.36 -18.61 -0.77
CA HIS A 44 -3.63 -18.56 0.50
C HIS A 44 -4.36 -17.75 1.58
N PHE A 45 -5.27 -16.86 1.20
CA PHE A 45 -6.05 -16.05 2.14
C PHE A 45 -7.42 -16.65 2.47
N GLY A 46 -7.81 -17.73 1.80
CA GLY A 46 -9.08 -18.40 1.97
C GLY A 46 -10.06 -18.10 0.83
N GLU A 47 -11.35 -18.09 1.13
CA GLU A 47 -12.43 -17.83 0.18
C GLU A 47 -13.00 -16.41 0.36
N GLU A 48 -13.79 -15.94 -0.62
CA GLU A 48 -14.45 -14.62 -0.54
C GLU A 48 -15.36 -14.52 0.69
N SER A 49 -15.99 -15.61 1.11
CA SER A 49 -16.75 -15.68 2.37
C SER A 49 -15.91 -15.35 3.61
N ASP A 50 -14.61 -15.72 3.60
CA ASP A 50 -13.69 -15.41 4.70
C ASP A 50 -13.36 -13.91 4.74
N LEU A 51 -13.31 -13.24 3.58
CA LEU A 51 -13.15 -11.79 3.51
C LEU A 51 -14.41 -11.08 4.01
N VAL A 52 -15.59 -11.52 3.59
CA VAL A 52 -16.86 -10.97 4.07
C VAL A 52 -16.97 -11.12 5.59
N GLU A 53 -16.58 -12.28 6.15
CA GLU A 53 -16.55 -12.47 7.59
C GLU A 53 -15.56 -11.52 8.27
N LEU A 54 -14.37 -11.31 7.71
CA LEU A 54 -13.39 -10.34 8.23
C LEU A 54 -14.00 -8.95 8.27
N ILE A 55 -14.62 -8.48 7.18
CA ILE A 55 -15.25 -7.16 7.09
C ILE A 55 -16.32 -7.03 8.18
N ASN A 56 -17.22 -8.01 8.28
CA ASN A 56 -18.31 -7.99 9.26
C ASN A 56 -17.79 -7.96 10.70
N GLN A 57 -16.78 -8.76 11.02
CA GLN A 57 -16.20 -8.82 12.38
C GLN A 57 -15.38 -7.57 12.71
N ALA A 58 -14.69 -6.99 11.74
CA ALA A 58 -14.00 -5.71 11.87
C ALA A 58 -15.00 -4.56 12.15
N HIS A 59 -16.05 -4.46 11.34
CA HIS A 59 -17.09 -3.44 11.50
C HIS A 59 -17.81 -3.52 12.85
N LYS A 60 -18.10 -4.73 13.36
CA LYS A 60 -18.66 -4.90 14.73
C LYS A 60 -17.76 -4.31 15.83
N ARG A 61 -16.46 -4.19 15.57
CA ARG A 61 -15.45 -3.61 16.47
C ARG A 61 -15.12 -2.16 16.16
N GLY A 62 -15.80 -1.55 15.18
CA GLY A 62 -15.51 -0.20 14.70
C GLY A 62 -14.20 -0.09 13.93
N ILE A 63 -13.73 -1.19 13.34
CA ILE A 63 -12.52 -1.25 12.51
C ILE A 63 -12.91 -1.27 11.04
N ARG A 64 -12.36 -0.36 10.25
CA ARG A 64 -12.54 -0.26 8.81
C ARG A 64 -11.53 -1.13 8.05
N ILE A 65 -11.88 -1.59 6.86
CA ILE A 65 -11.02 -2.42 6.00
C ILE A 65 -10.67 -1.66 4.73
N ILE A 66 -9.37 -1.48 4.49
CA ILE A 66 -8.82 -0.84 3.30
C ILE A 66 -8.05 -1.89 2.51
N LEU A 67 -8.31 -2.02 1.21
CA LEU A 67 -7.59 -2.94 0.33
C LEU A 67 -6.52 -2.22 -0.48
N ASP A 68 -5.49 -2.97 -0.86
CA ASP A 68 -4.47 -2.52 -1.81
C ASP A 68 -4.88 -2.86 -3.25
N GLY A 69 -4.87 -1.86 -4.11
CA GLY A 69 -5.19 -2.00 -5.53
C GLY A 69 -3.95 -1.76 -6.40
N VAL A 70 -3.55 -2.79 -7.14
CA VAL A 70 -2.39 -2.77 -8.05
C VAL A 70 -2.89 -2.65 -9.49
N PHE A 71 -3.07 -1.43 -9.99
CA PHE A 71 -3.66 -1.20 -11.33
C PHE A 71 -2.68 -0.68 -12.37
N ASN A 72 -1.44 -0.35 -11.98
CA ASN A 72 -0.39 0.03 -12.89
C ASN A 72 0.08 -1.14 -13.76
N HIS A 73 0.16 -2.32 -13.18
CA HIS A 73 0.70 -3.53 -13.81
C HIS A 73 -0.04 -4.76 -13.31
N CYS A 74 0.11 -5.86 -14.01
CA CYS A 74 -0.32 -7.19 -13.56
C CYS A 74 0.89 -8.10 -13.39
N GLY A 75 0.67 -9.35 -13.00
CA GLY A 75 1.69 -10.39 -13.01
C GLY A 75 1.83 -11.05 -14.37
N GLY A 76 3.00 -11.64 -14.64
CA GLY A 76 3.24 -12.37 -15.87
C GLY A 76 2.30 -13.57 -16.11
N GLY A 77 1.67 -14.09 -15.06
CA GLY A 77 0.65 -15.15 -15.16
C GLY A 77 -0.76 -14.66 -15.52
N PHE A 78 -0.97 -13.36 -15.69
CA PHE A 78 -2.26 -12.79 -16.08
C PHE A 78 -2.70 -13.37 -17.45
N ARG A 79 -3.90 -13.93 -17.52
CA ARG A 79 -4.36 -14.70 -18.68
C ARG A 79 -4.24 -13.95 -20.00
N GLN A 80 -4.63 -12.68 -20.03
CA GLN A 80 -4.58 -11.85 -21.23
C GLN A 80 -3.14 -11.57 -21.65
N PHE A 81 -2.21 -11.44 -20.69
CA PHE A 81 -0.81 -11.31 -21.01
C PHE A 81 -0.20 -12.60 -21.55
N GLN A 82 -0.58 -13.76 -21.02
CA GLN A 82 -0.15 -15.05 -21.54
C GLN A 82 -0.62 -15.26 -22.98
N ASP A 83 -1.84 -14.84 -23.33
CA ASP A 83 -2.34 -14.86 -24.71
C ASP A 83 -1.47 -13.99 -25.63
N VAL A 84 -1.05 -12.79 -25.16
CA VAL A 84 -0.14 -11.93 -25.94
C VAL A 84 1.23 -12.56 -26.11
N VAL A 85 1.76 -13.24 -25.10
CA VAL A 85 3.04 -13.97 -25.20
C VAL A 85 2.97 -15.09 -26.23
N GLU A 86 1.84 -15.82 -26.30
CA GLU A 86 1.63 -16.95 -27.22
C GLU A 86 1.35 -16.51 -28.65
N HIS A 87 0.50 -15.49 -28.84
CA HIS A 87 -0.01 -15.10 -30.16
C HIS A 87 0.63 -13.82 -30.73
N GLY A 88 1.40 -13.09 -29.92
CA GLY A 88 2.09 -11.86 -30.33
C GLY A 88 1.11 -10.79 -30.84
N GLU A 89 1.42 -10.20 -32.00
CA GLU A 89 0.59 -9.18 -32.67
C GLU A 89 -0.83 -9.64 -33.01
N LYS A 90 -1.07 -10.96 -33.07
CA LYS A 90 -2.39 -11.53 -33.37
C LYS A 90 -3.29 -11.65 -32.15
N SER A 91 -2.77 -11.44 -30.97
CA SER A 91 -3.57 -11.46 -29.74
C SER A 91 -4.62 -10.34 -29.72
N PRO A 92 -5.87 -10.63 -29.35
CA PRO A 92 -6.89 -9.60 -29.16
C PRO A 92 -6.59 -8.69 -27.96
N PHE A 93 -5.65 -9.07 -27.10
CA PHE A 93 -5.24 -8.35 -25.90
C PHE A 93 -3.93 -7.58 -26.05
N LYS A 94 -3.33 -7.48 -27.25
CA LYS A 94 -2.05 -6.80 -27.45
C LYS A 94 -2.05 -5.35 -26.98
N ASP A 95 -3.17 -4.66 -27.16
CA ASP A 95 -3.34 -3.25 -26.79
C ASP A 95 -3.75 -3.05 -25.31
N TRP A 96 -3.85 -4.13 -24.53
CA TRP A 96 -4.04 -4.10 -23.09
C TRP A 96 -2.79 -3.71 -22.32
N PHE A 97 -1.63 -3.81 -22.99
CA PHE A 97 -0.32 -3.59 -22.39
C PHE A 97 0.51 -2.64 -23.24
N TYR A 98 1.47 -1.99 -22.62
CA TYR A 98 2.50 -1.22 -23.32
C TYR A 98 3.63 -2.16 -23.72
N ILE A 99 3.58 -2.70 -24.94
CA ILE A 99 4.58 -3.63 -25.51
C ILE A 99 5.28 -2.93 -26.66
N ARG A 100 6.62 -2.91 -26.64
CA ARG A 100 7.44 -2.21 -27.63
C ARG A 100 7.73 -3.03 -28.89
N GLU A 101 7.85 -4.35 -28.72
CA GLU A 101 8.22 -5.25 -29.83
C GLU A 101 7.62 -6.66 -29.66
N PHE A 102 7.46 -7.34 -30.76
CA PHE A 102 7.02 -8.73 -30.83
C PHE A 102 8.04 -9.59 -31.59
N PRO A 103 8.27 -10.87 -31.20
CA PRO A 103 7.67 -11.52 -30.05
C PRO A 103 8.12 -10.88 -28.73
N VAL A 104 7.26 -10.97 -27.69
CA VAL A 104 7.61 -10.47 -26.36
C VAL A 104 8.89 -11.15 -25.86
N SER A 105 9.92 -10.36 -25.58
CA SER A 105 11.20 -10.85 -25.08
C SER A 105 11.24 -10.85 -23.55
N PHE A 106 11.75 -11.93 -22.97
CA PHE A 106 11.99 -12.07 -21.52
C PHE A 106 13.49 -12.04 -21.21
N ASP A 107 14.21 -11.06 -21.77
CA ASP A 107 15.61 -10.85 -21.44
C ASP A 107 15.73 -10.21 -20.05
N PRO A 108 16.41 -10.85 -19.07
CA PRO A 108 16.62 -10.27 -17.74
C PRO A 108 17.45 -8.98 -17.74
N ILE A 109 18.13 -8.68 -18.84
CA ILE A 109 18.95 -7.47 -19.00
C ILE A 109 18.15 -6.35 -19.67
N ASN A 110 17.14 -6.67 -20.49
CA ASN A 110 16.30 -5.75 -21.25
C ASN A 110 14.82 -5.87 -20.85
N PHE A 111 14.48 -5.53 -19.60
CA PHE A 111 13.08 -5.39 -19.19
C PHE A 111 12.34 -4.24 -19.92
N ASP A 112 12.97 -3.55 -20.84
CA ASP A 112 12.41 -2.49 -21.66
C ASP A 112 11.32 -2.94 -22.64
N ALA A 113 11.16 -4.24 -22.88
CA ALA A 113 10.13 -4.76 -23.79
C ALA A 113 8.70 -4.44 -23.33
N PHE A 114 8.49 -4.13 -22.04
CA PHE A 114 7.17 -3.91 -21.45
C PHE A 114 6.78 -2.45 -21.25
N GLY A 115 7.57 -1.48 -21.74
CA GLY A 115 7.25 -0.06 -21.55
C GLY A 115 7.13 0.38 -20.09
N THR A 116 7.45 -0.49 -19.15
CA THR A 116 7.52 -0.13 -17.73
C THR A 116 8.68 0.82 -17.54
N THR A 117 8.41 2.00 -16.99
CA THR A 117 9.42 2.78 -16.28
C THR A 117 10.12 1.82 -15.33
N PRO A 118 11.45 1.96 -15.15
CA PRO A 118 12.28 0.89 -14.65
C PRO A 118 11.75 0.38 -13.29
N TYR A 119 10.89 -0.61 -13.34
CA TYR A 119 10.74 -1.50 -12.22
C TYR A 119 12.10 -2.21 -12.16
N VAL A 120 12.98 -1.66 -11.33
CA VAL A 120 14.26 -2.32 -11.05
C VAL A 120 13.88 -3.74 -10.66
N PRO A 121 14.31 -4.75 -11.44
CA PRO A 121 14.04 -6.12 -11.06
C PRO A 121 14.40 -6.25 -9.59
N SER A 122 13.53 -6.85 -8.81
CA SER A 122 13.85 -7.21 -7.43
C SER A 122 15.33 -7.62 -7.37
N PRO A 123 16.13 -7.16 -6.40
CA PRO A 123 17.55 -7.54 -6.30
C PRO A 123 17.78 -9.07 -6.33
N TRP A 124 16.71 -9.82 -6.31
CA TRP A 124 16.65 -11.28 -6.45
C TRP A 124 16.64 -11.78 -7.90
N VAL A 125 16.52 -10.92 -8.91
CA VAL A 125 16.65 -11.30 -10.31
C VAL A 125 18.13 -11.37 -10.66
N THR A 126 18.70 -12.55 -10.54
CA THR A 126 20.07 -12.83 -11.01
C THR A 126 20.06 -13.28 -12.47
N LYS A 127 21.22 -13.17 -13.16
CA LYS A 127 21.40 -13.58 -14.57
C LYS A 127 21.07 -15.06 -14.85
N ASP A 128 20.99 -15.88 -13.80
CA ASP A 128 20.79 -17.33 -13.89
C ASP A 128 19.33 -17.77 -13.69
N ILE A 129 18.38 -16.84 -13.71
CA ILE A 129 16.96 -17.21 -13.55
C ILE A 129 16.45 -17.83 -14.85
N PRO A 130 15.85 -19.05 -14.79
CA PRO A 130 15.22 -19.66 -15.96
C PRO A 130 14.14 -18.77 -16.57
N VAL A 131 14.08 -18.71 -17.91
CA VAL A 131 13.11 -17.88 -18.67
C VAL A 131 11.67 -18.14 -18.21
N GLU A 132 11.30 -19.38 -17.91
CA GLU A 132 9.95 -19.72 -17.41
C GLU A 132 9.64 -19.10 -16.03
N ARG A 133 10.66 -18.86 -15.21
CA ARG A 133 10.50 -18.14 -13.96
C ARG A 133 10.39 -16.65 -14.20
N LEU A 134 11.17 -16.09 -15.13
CA LEU A 134 11.08 -14.68 -15.53
C LEU A 134 9.70 -14.34 -16.10
N LYS A 135 9.14 -15.21 -16.95
CA LYS A 135 7.78 -15.04 -17.47
C LYS A 135 6.71 -14.92 -16.38
N ARG A 136 6.90 -15.59 -15.24
CA ARG A 136 5.98 -15.51 -14.10
C ARG A 136 6.25 -14.31 -13.18
N MET A 137 7.50 -13.87 -13.10
CA MET A 137 7.93 -12.78 -12.21
C MET A 137 7.82 -11.40 -12.86
N CYS A 138 7.62 -11.31 -14.19
CA CYS A 138 7.47 -10.02 -14.86
C CYS A 138 6.17 -9.32 -14.45
N MET A 139 6.18 -8.01 -14.52
CA MET A 139 5.05 -7.14 -14.16
C MET A 139 4.72 -6.23 -15.37
N PRO A 140 4.03 -6.77 -16.39
CA PRO A 140 3.69 -5.99 -17.57
C PRO A 140 2.74 -4.84 -17.22
N LYS A 141 3.08 -3.64 -17.74
CA LYS A 141 2.29 -2.44 -17.53
C LYS A 141 0.97 -2.52 -18.26
N LEU A 142 -0.13 -2.30 -17.55
CA LEU A 142 -1.48 -2.24 -18.10
C LEU A 142 -1.71 -0.89 -18.80
N ASN A 143 -2.34 -0.94 -19.96
CA ASN A 143 -2.81 0.23 -20.69
C ASN A 143 -4.19 0.66 -20.14
N THR A 144 -4.20 1.44 -19.08
CA THR A 144 -5.42 1.92 -18.44
C THR A 144 -6.20 2.96 -19.27
N GLU A 145 -5.66 3.43 -20.41
CA GLU A 145 -6.39 4.24 -21.40
C GLU A 145 -7.26 3.36 -22.31
N ASN A 146 -6.94 2.06 -22.43
CA ASN A 146 -7.73 1.10 -23.22
C ASN A 146 -9.10 0.86 -22.56
N PRO A 147 -10.23 1.06 -23.28
CA PRO A 147 -11.58 0.92 -22.70
C PRO A 147 -11.87 -0.46 -22.12
N GLN A 148 -11.37 -1.53 -22.73
CA GLN A 148 -11.58 -2.90 -22.24
C GLN A 148 -10.82 -3.15 -20.92
N VAL A 149 -9.60 -2.61 -20.80
CA VAL A 149 -8.80 -2.68 -19.57
C VAL A 149 -9.51 -1.91 -18.46
N LYS A 150 -10.00 -0.70 -18.75
CA LYS A 150 -10.77 0.09 -17.79
C LYS A 150 -12.02 -0.66 -17.31
N GLU A 151 -12.83 -1.15 -18.25
CA GLU A 151 -14.03 -1.90 -17.90
C GLU A 151 -13.74 -3.11 -17.01
N TYR A 152 -12.71 -3.88 -17.34
CA TYR A 152 -12.29 -5.04 -16.55
C TYR A 152 -11.84 -4.65 -15.14
N LEU A 153 -10.94 -3.67 -15.02
CA LEU A 153 -10.40 -3.24 -13.74
C LEU A 153 -11.46 -2.56 -12.87
N LEU A 154 -12.26 -1.64 -13.43
CA LEU A 154 -13.34 -0.97 -12.71
C LEU A 154 -14.45 -1.94 -12.30
N GLY A 155 -14.69 -2.99 -13.11
CA GLY A 155 -15.57 -4.10 -12.73
C GLY A 155 -15.08 -4.84 -11.48
N ALA A 156 -13.78 -5.12 -11.40
CA ALA A 156 -13.16 -5.71 -10.21
C ALA A 156 -13.25 -4.76 -9.00
N VAL A 157 -12.94 -3.48 -9.18
CA VAL A 157 -13.08 -2.45 -8.13
C VAL A 157 -14.50 -2.41 -7.57
N ALA A 158 -15.49 -2.39 -8.46
CA ALA A 158 -16.91 -2.39 -8.07
C ALA A 158 -17.29 -3.68 -7.31
N LYS A 159 -16.79 -4.84 -7.72
CA LYS A 159 -17.01 -6.11 -7.02
C LYS A 159 -16.54 -6.03 -5.56
N TRP A 160 -15.28 -5.67 -5.34
CA TRP A 160 -14.69 -5.65 -4.00
C TRP A 160 -15.28 -4.55 -3.13
N THR A 161 -15.58 -3.37 -3.70
CA THR A 161 -16.23 -2.29 -2.96
C THR A 161 -17.63 -2.69 -2.47
N ARG A 162 -18.41 -3.42 -3.29
CA ARG A 162 -19.73 -3.96 -2.89
C ARG A 162 -19.66 -5.00 -1.77
N MET A 163 -18.52 -5.61 -1.53
CA MET A 163 -18.33 -6.52 -0.37
C MET A 163 -18.31 -5.77 0.97
N GLY A 164 -18.24 -4.45 0.96
CA GLY A 164 -18.31 -3.62 2.15
C GLY A 164 -16.97 -3.13 2.68
N ILE A 165 -15.94 -3.08 1.85
CA ILE A 165 -14.67 -2.43 2.23
C ILE A 165 -14.85 -0.92 2.37
N ASP A 166 -13.99 -0.30 3.18
CA ASP A 166 -14.09 1.11 3.54
C ASP A 166 -13.08 1.99 2.80
N GLY A 167 -12.26 1.44 1.93
CA GLY A 167 -11.33 2.22 1.13
C GLY A 167 -10.33 1.42 0.34
N TRP A 168 -9.52 2.17 -0.38
CA TRP A 168 -8.46 1.66 -1.25
C TRP A 168 -7.14 2.38 -1.00
N ARG A 169 -6.06 1.64 -0.92
CA ARG A 169 -4.69 2.14 -1.15
C ARG A 169 -4.28 1.74 -2.55
N LEU A 170 -3.70 2.62 -3.32
CA LEU A 170 -3.45 2.42 -4.75
C LEU A 170 -1.95 2.46 -5.01
N ASP A 171 -1.44 1.31 -5.44
CA ASP A 171 -0.03 1.03 -5.71
C ASP A 171 0.46 1.78 -6.95
N VAL A 172 1.70 2.32 -6.90
CA VAL A 172 2.36 3.02 -8.01
C VAL A 172 1.43 4.01 -8.73
N ALA A 173 0.65 4.77 -7.96
CA ALA A 173 -0.46 5.58 -8.49
C ALA A 173 -0.01 6.70 -9.45
N THR A 174 1.27 7.12 -9.39
CA THR A 174 1.85 8.13 -10.30
C THR A 174 1.95 7.68 -11.76
N GLU A 175 1.98 6.37 -11.99
CA GLU A 175 2.25 5.77 -13.29
C GLU A 175 0.97 5.39 -14.06
N VAL A 176 -0.19 5.62 -13.46
CA VAL A 176 -1.51 5.33 -14.04
C VAL A 176 -2.18 6.61 -14.49
N ASP A 177 -2.91 6.53 -15.59
CA ASP A 177 -3.58 7.68 -16.21
C ASP A 177 -4.60 8.35 -15.26
N SER A 178 -4.61 9.68 -15.25
CA SER A 178 -5.49 10.47 -14.38
C SER A 178 -6.98 10.31 -14.71
N HIS A 179 -7.34 9.99 -15.96
CA HIS A 179 -8.75 9.74 -16.30
C HIS A 179 -9.23 8.42 -15.69
N PHE A 180 -8.36 7.39 -15.67
CA PHE A 180 -8.65 6.16 -14.96
C PHE A 180 -8.92 6.42 -13.47
N TRP A 181 -8.12 7.25 -12.78
CA TRP A 181 -8.33 7.56 -11.37
C TRP A 181 -9.62 8.32 -11.09
N ARG A 182 -10.05 9.20 -12.00
CA ARG A 182 -11.35 9.87 -11.90
C ARG A 182 -12.51 8.88 -12.02
N GLU A 183 -12.44 7.99 -13.00
CA GLU A 183 -13.44 6.93 -13.19
C GLU A 183 -13.42 5.93 -12.02
N PHE A 184 -12.24 5.61 -11.48
CA PHE A 184 -12.06 4.81 -10.27
C PHE A 184 -12.81 5.44 -9.08
N ARG A 185 -12.53 6.72 -8.79
CA ARG A 185 -13.21 7.45 -7.72
C ARG A 185 -14.71 7.46 -7.90
N GLN A 186 -15.20 7.75 -9.09
CA GLN A 186 -16.64 7.72 -9.41
C GLN A 186 -17.23 6.32 -9.13
N THR A 187 -16.56 5.26 -9.56
CA THR A 187 -16.99 3.88 -9.34
C THR A 187 -17.07 3.53 -7.86
N VAL A 188 -16.04 3.87 -7.09
CA VAL A 188 -15.98 3.59 -5.65
C VAL A 188 -17.04 4.36 -4.91
N HIS A 189 -17.15 5.69 -5.13
CA HIS A 189 -18.08 6.54 -4.40
C HIS A 189 -19.56 6.36 -4.81
N ALA A 190 -19.83 5.82 -6.01
CA ALA A 190 -21.17 5.40 -6.39
C ALA A 190 -21.68 4.20 -5.57
N ILE A 191 -20.77 3.42 -4.98
CA ILE A 191 -21.06 2.23 -4.16
C ILE A 191 -20.97 2.57 -2.68
N ASN A 192 -19.88 3.21 -2.26
CA ASN A 192 -19.62 3.64 -0.90
C ASN A 192 -19.08 5.07 -0.91
N PRO A 193 -19.92 6.09 -0.67
CA PRO A 193 -19.52 7.50 -0.71
C PRO A 193 -18.51 7.87 0.40
N ASP A 194 -18.43 7.08 1.46
CA ASP A 194 -17.53 7.29 2.60
C ASP A 194 -16.19 6.55 2.46
N ALA A 195 -15.99 5.80 1.36
CA ALA A 195 -14.76 5.08 1.12
C ALA A 195 -13.59 6.03 0.88
N VAL A 196 -12.49 5.82 1.63
CA VAL A 196 -11.26 6.60 1.46
C VAL A 196 -10.40 6.06 0.31
N ILE A 197 -9.80 6.96 -0.47
CA ILE A 197 -8.92 6.60 -1.59
C ILE A 197 -7.55 7.22 -1.34
N ILE A 198 -6.55 6.38 -1.04
CA ILE A 198 -5.18 6.76 -0.70
C ILE A 198 -4.23 6.30 -1.80
N GLY A 199 -3.46 7.22 -2.37
CA GLY A 199 -2.45 6.88 -3.38
C GLY A 199 -1.07 6.62 -2.76
N GLU A 200 -0.28 5.75 -3.37
CA GLU A 200 1.13 5.67 -3.08
C GLU A 200 1.89 6.68 -3.94
N PHE A 201 2.48 7.68 -3.29
CA PHE A 201 3.27 8.73 -3.93
C PHE A 201 4.54 8.98 -3.14
N TRP A 202 5.70 8.76 -3.77
CA TRP A 202 7.01 9.02 -3.16
C TRP A 202 7.46 10.48 -3.28
N ARG A 203 6.74 11.27 -4.07
CA ARG A 203 7.04 12.66 -4.41
C ARG A 203 5.80 13.54 -4.26
N ASN A 204 5.83 14.74 -4.86
CA ASN A 204 4.69 15.65 -4.86
C ASN A 204 3.47 15.03 -5.54
N ALA A 205 2.33 15.07 -4.84
CA ALA A 205 1.04 14.54 -5.29
C ALA A 205 -0.02 15.62 -5.54
N GLU A 206 0.36 16.90 -5.59
CA GLU A 206 -0.57 18.04 -5.69
C GLU A 206 -1.57 17.90 -6.85
N ALA A 207 -1.10 17.45 -8.02
CA ALA A 207 -1.95 17.30 -9.20
C ALA A 207 -3.06 16.24 -9.04
N TRP A 208 -2.90 15.30 -8.11
CA TRP A 208 -3.84 14.21 -7.86
C TRP A 208 -4.75 14.46 -6.64
N LEU A 209 -4.48 15.50 -5.84
CA LEU A 209 -5.22 15.85 -4.63
C LEU A 209 -6.12 17.08 -4.82
N GLN A 210 -6.69 17.23 -6.03
CA GLN A 210 -7.60 18.32 -6.37
C GLN A 210 -9.08 17.99 -6.07
N GLY A 211 -9.36 16.86 -5.40
CA GLY A 211 -10.69 16.42 -4.99
C GLY A 211 -11.41 15.51 -5.99
N ASP A 212 -10.79 15.24 -7.14
CA ASP A 212 -11.37 14.44 -8.23
C ASP A 212 -10.73 13.05 -8.43
N GLN A 213 -9.65 12.74 -7.70
CA GLN A 213 -8.91 11.47 -7.79
C GLN A 213 -8.72 10.84 -6.41
N PHE A 214 -7.77 11.34 -5.60
CA PHE A 214 -7.46 10.81 -4.28
C PHE A 214 -7.91 11.75 -3.16
N ASP A 215 -8.21 11.18 -1.99
CA ASP A 215 -8.46 11.94 -0.76
C ASP A 215 -7.14 12.34 -0.09
N GLY A 216 -6.17 11.43 -0.09
CA GLY A 216 -4.85 11.60 0.47
C GLY A 216 -3.84 10.66 -0.16
N VAL A 217 -2.61 10.71 0.34
CA VAL A 217 -1.52 9.82 -0.11
C VAL A 217 -0.73 9.30 1.09
N MET A 218 0.04 8.23 0.89
CA MET A 218 1.07 7.82 1.83
C MET A 218 2.10 8.95 1.97
N ASN A 219 2.15 9.57 3.16
CA ASN A 219 2.86 10.84 3.38
C ASN A 219 4.38 10.65 3.55
N TYR A 220 5.06 10.23 2.51
CA TYR A 220 6.52 10.17 2.50
C TYR A 220 7.19 11.53 2.65
N GLY A 221 6.45 12.62 2.34
CA GLY A 221 6.87 13.99 2.59
C GLY A 221 7.04 14.31 4.09
N MET A 222 6.26 13.66 4.97
CA MET A 222 6.40 13.71 6.42
C MET A 222 7.36 12.62 6.94
N GLN A 223 7.27 11.39 6.38
CA GLN A 223 8.06 10.25 6.82
C GLN A 223 9.57 10.52 6.71
N ARG A 224 10.03 11.02 5.57
CA ARG A 224 11.46 11.26 5.34
C ARG A 224 12.09 12.26 6.31
N PRO A 225 11.52 13.46 6.57
CA PRO A 225 11.97 14.34 7.65
C PRO A 225 11.95 13.68 9.02
N ALA A 226 10.91 12.87 9.35
CA ALA A 226 10.83 12.18 10.64
C ALA A 226 11.97 11.16 10.82
N VAL A 227 12.31 10.40 9.79
CA VAL A 227 13.48 9.50 9.79
C VAL A 227 14.78 10.28 10.00
N LEU A 228 14.98 11.38 9.26
CA LEU A 228 16.20 12.17 9.37
C LEU A 228 16.37 12.81 10.77
N TYR A 229 15.27 13.27 11.36
CA TYR A 229 15.28 13.96 12.65
C TYR A 229 15.33 12.98 13.83
N PHE A 230 14.31 12.11 13.96
CA PHE A 230 14.17 11.23 15.12
C PHE A 230 15.13 10.04 15.08
N ALA A 231 15.23 9.34 13.93
CA ALA A 231 16.03 8.12 13.87
C ALA A 231 17.51 8.41 13.67
N LYS A 232 17.86 9.30 12.74
CA LYS A 232 19.24 9.52 12.31
C LYS A 232 19.91 10.72 12.98
N SER A 233 19.16 11.64 13.62
CA SER A 233 19.68 12.91 14.14
C SER A 233 20.49 13.70 13.10
N ALA A 234 20.11 13.61 11.82
CA ALA A 234 20.85 14.13 10.68
C ALA A 234 20.48 15.57 10.31
N ILE A 235 19.39 16.11 10.88
CA ILE A 235 18.92 17.47 10.65
C ILE A 235 18.57 18.16 11.96
N SER A 236 18.68 19.51 11.96
CA SER A 236 18.34 20.33 13.12
C SER A 236 16.80 20.46 13.28
N PRO A 237 16.30 20.86 14.47
CA PRO A 237 14.87 21.15 14.67
C PRO A 237 14.32 22.17 13.67
N GLN A 238 15.09 23.21 13.32
CA GLN A 238 14.70 24.24 12.35
C GLN A 238 14.56 23.67 10.93
N GLN A 239 15.48 22.78 10.52
CA GLN A 239 15.40 22.10 9.24
C GLN A 239 14.20 21.14 9.19
N PHE A 240 13.96 20.40 10.29
CA PHE A 240 12.79 19.53 10.41
C PHE A 240 11.49 20.32 10.28
N GLN A 241 11.35 21.43 11.03
CA GLN A 241 10.19 22.32 10.94
C GLN A 241 10.01 22.86 9.51
N GLY A 242 11.09 23.31 8.88
CA GLY A 242 11.04 23.85 7.50
C GLY A 242 10.49 22.83 6.50
N LEU A 243 10.99 21.59 6.54
CA LEU A 243 10.53 20.50 5.65
C LEU A 243 9.06 20.12 5.90
N LEU A 244 8.61 20.11 7.16
CA LEU A 244 7.21 19.86 7.49
C LEU A 244 6.31 21.00 7.03
N THR A 245 6.74 22.25 7.22
CA THR A 245 6.00 23.44 6.76
C THR A 245 5.86 23.41 5.24
N GLU A 246 6.94 23.12 4.51
CA GLU A 246 6.90 22.97 3.05
C GLU A 246 5.89 21.89 2.64
N ASN A 247 5.88 20.73 3.31
CA ASN A 247 4.95 19.65 3.02
C ASN A 247 3.49 20.08 3.28
N LEU A 248 3.20 20.74 4.39
CA LEU A 248 1.86 21.21 4.75
C LEU A 248 1.34 22.31 3.81
N MET A 249 2.21 23.27 3.45
CA MET A 249 1.84 24.39 2.58
C MET A 249 1.59 23.97 1.13
N ARG A 250 1.98 22.77 0.75
CA ARG A 250 1.82 22.24 -0.60
C ARG A 250 0.39 21.81 -0.90
N TYR A 251 -0.34 21.38 0.10
CA TYR A 251 -1.65 20.75 -0.05
C TYR A 251 -2.74 21.55 0.65
N THR A 252 -3.98 21.33 0.24
CA THR A 252 -5.15 21.90 0.93
C THR A 252 -5.30 21.29 2.33
N ASP A 253 -6.01 21.97 3.22
CA ASP A 253 -6.29 21.47 4.57
C ASP A 253 -7.02 20.11 4.51
N ALA A 254 -7.97 19.94 3.59
CA ALA A 254 -8.70 18.69 3.40
C ALA A 254 -7.76 17.55 2.99
N ALA A 255 -6.83 17.80 2.06
CA ALA A 255 -5.84 16.81 1.66
C ALA A 255 -4.85 16.50 2.81
N ASN A 256 -4.37 17.52 3.54
CA ASN A 256 -3.52 17.32 4.71
C ASN A 256 -4.20 16.47 5.79
N ALA A 257 -5.50 16.69 6.04
CA ALA A 257 -6.28 15.91 7.00
C ALA A 257 -6.47 14.44 6.57
N SER A 258 -6.37 14.16 5.28
CA SER A 258 -6.55 12.82 4.71
C SER A 258 -5.22 12.10 4.38
N MET A 259 -4.07 12.71 4.67
CA MET A 259 -2.76 12.08 4.47
C MET A 259 -2.60 10.83 5.35
N LEU A 260 -2.16 9.73 4.77
CA LEU A 260 -1.75 8.53 5.51
C LEU A 260 -0.32 8.70 6.01
N ASN A 261 -0.17 9.15 7.25
CA ASN A 261 1.13 9.39 7.88
C ASN A 261 1.73 8.08 8.39
N LEU A 262 3.01 7.86 8.13
CA LEU A 262 3.71 6.62 8.49
C LEU A 262 5.15 6.92 8.91
N LEU A 263 5.74 6.05 9.73
CA LEU A 263 7.17 6.06 10.04
C LEU A 263 7.92 5.01 9.23
N ASP A 264 7.30 3.87 9.04
CA ASP A 264 7.79 2.71 8.29
C ASP A 264 6.64 2.01 7.55
N SER A 265 6.98 1.13 6.63
CA SER A 265 6.05 0.35 5.82
C SER A 265 6.70 -0.96 5.36
N HIS A 266 5.97 -1.73 4.57
CA HIS A 266 6.47 -2.92 3.89
C HIS A 266 7.56 -2.64 2.82
N ASP A 267 7.77 -1.37 2.44
CA ASP A 267 8.76 -0.93 1.45
C ASP A 267 10.02 -0.29 2.07
N THR A 268 10.04 -0.16 3.39
CA THR A 268 11.16 0.49 4.10
C THR A 268 11.67 -0.38 5.23
N ALA A 269 12.92 -0.16 5.65
CA ALA A 269 13.39 -0.73 6.89
C ALA A 269 12.51 -0.28 8.06
N ARG A 270 12.32 -1.14 9.07
CA ARG A 270 11.54 -0.82 10.25
C ARG A 270 12.16 0.33 11.01
N PHE A 271 11.34 1.25 11.49
CA PHE A 271 11.82 2.50 12.07
C PHE A 271 12.75 2.28 13.28
N VAL A 272 12.44 1.30 14.14
CA VAL A 272 13.30 0.96 15.28
C VAL A 272 14.68 0.44 14.83
N THR A 273 14.75 -0.27 13.71
CA THR A 273 16.04 -0.70 13.11
C THR A 273 16.85 0.50 12.65
N VAL A 274 16.21 1.46 11.98
CA VAL A 274 16.87 2.72 11.57
C VAL A 274 17.33 3.55 12.77
N CYS A 275 16.65 3.43 13.92
CA CYS A 275 17.07 4.02 15.21
C CYS A 275 18.25 3.29 15.87
N GLY A 276 18.76 2.19 15.28
CA GLY A 276 19.79 1.36 15.92
C GLY A 276 19.28 0.59 17.15
N GLY A 277 17.97 0.29 17.20
CA GLY A 277 17.32 -0.39 18.33
C GLY A 277 16.89 0.55 19.47
N ASP A 278 17.08 1.86 19.33
CA ASP A 278 16.70 2.84 20.36
C ASP A 278 15.17 3.09 20.33
N THR A 279 14.43 2.42 21.21
CA THR A 279 12.98 2.54 21.34
C THR A 279 12.54 3.91 21.90
N ALA A 280 13.42 4.65 22.61
CA ALA A 280 13.10 6.00 23.06
C ALA A 280 12.94 6.97 21.86
N ARG A 281 13.78 6.83 20.84
CA ARG A 281 13.64 7.58 19.58
C ARG A 281 12.35 7.22 18.86
N LEU A 282 12.00 5.92 18.78
CA LEU A 282 10.74 5.47 18.20
C LEU A 282 9.54 6.05 18.97
N LYS A 283 9.55 6.07 20.31
CA LYS A 283 8.48 6.67 21.13
C LYS A 283 8.28 8.16 20.81
N ASN A 284 9.37 8.91 20.67
CA ASN A 284 9.29 10.34 20.31
C ASN A 284 8.71 10.52 18.90
N ALA A 285 9.14 9.70 17.93
CA ALA A 285 8.60 9.73 16.57
C ALA A 285 7.12 9.31 16.54
N ALA A 286 6.72 8.30 17.32
CA ALA A 286 5.32 7.90 17.46
C ALA A 286 4.47 9.03 18.08
N ALA A 287 4.95 9.71 19.12
CA ALA A 287 4.26 10.87 19.68
C ALA A 287 4.03 11.95 18.62
N PHE A 288 5.05 12.25 17.81
CA PHE A 288 4.91 13.17 16.68
C PHE A 288 3.88 12.63 15.66
N LEU A 289 3.98 11.38 15.22
CA LEU A 289 3.06 10.76 14.25
C LEU A 289 1.59 10.91 14.68
N PHE A 290 1.27 10.60 15.94
CA PHE A 290 -0.10 10.63 16.45
C PHE A 290 -0.62 12.03 16.79
N THR A 291 0.24 13.04 16.85
CA THR A 291 -0.14 14.44 17.10
C THR A 291 -0.06 15.32 15.84
N PHE A 292 0.46 14.80 14.75
CA PHE A 292 0.52 15.51 13.46
C PHE A 292 -0.83 15.41 12.73
N VAL A 293 -1.14 16.41 11.88
CA VAL A 293 -2.35 16.42 11.04
C VAL A 293 -2.34 15.26 10.05
N GLY A 294 -3.50 14.64 9.81
CA GLY A 294 -3.66 13.49 8.91
C GLY A 294 -3.94 12.19 9.69
N MET A 295 -3.94 11.06 9.02
CA MET A 295 -4.26 9.74 9.54
C MET A 295 -2.98 8.98 9.92
N PRO A 296 -2.68 8.74 11.22
CA PRO A 296 -1.50 7.98 11.61
C PRO A 296 -1.67 6.50 11.24
N CYS A 297 -0.66 5.94 10.59
CA CYS A 297 -0.57 4.52 10.24
C CYS A 297 0.61 3.90 10.98
N THR A 298 0.36 2.79 11.65
CA THR A 298 1.39 1.97 12.30
C THR A 298 1.57 0.69 11.51
N TYR A 299 2.80 0.44 11.06
CA TYR A 299 3.13 -0.82 10.42
C TYR A 299 3.14 -1.93 11.46
N TYR A 300 2.53 -3.09 11.16
CA TYR A 300 2.36 -4.18 12.13
C TYR A 300 3.69 -4.55 12.80
N GLY A 301 3.68 -4.73 14.11
CA GLY A 301 4.84 -5.11 14.91
C GLY A 301 5.77 -3.94 15.28
N THR A 302 5.61 -2.76 14.70
CA THR A 302 6.35 -1.56 15.12
C THR A 302 6.00 -1.20 16.57
N GLU A 303 4.75 -1.39 16.95
CA GLU A 303 4.24 -1.16 18.32
C GLU A 303 4.79 -2.16 19.36
N THR A 304 5.34 -3.30 18.91
CA THR A 304 5.98 -4.30 19.78
C THR A 304 7.51 -4.30 19.72
N GLY A 305 8.09 -3.40 18.89
CA GLY A 305 9.53 -3.28 18.74
C GLY A 305 10.15 -4.26 17.74
N MET A 306 9.36 -4.84 16.83
CA MET A 306 9.87 -5.71 15.77
C MET A 306 10.90 -4.98 14.92
N THR A 307 12.06 -5.61 14.70
CA THR A 307 13.14 -5.12 13.85
C THR A 307 13.08 -5.74 12.45
N GLY A 308 13.67 -5.07 11.48
CA GLY A 308 13.82 -5.58 10.10
C GLY A 308 14.52 -4.53 9.24
N GLU A 309 15.48 -5.01 8.44
CA GLU A 309 16.11 -4.22 7.38
C GLU A 309 15.17 -4.05 6.20
N ASN A 310 15.66 -3.62 5.04
CA ASN A 310 14.85 -3.52 3.82
C ASN A 310 14.21 -4.86 3.44
N ASP A 311 13.24 -4.81 2.51
CA ASP A 311 12.59 -6.00 1.96
C ASP A 311 13.61 -7.09 1.56
N PRO A 312 13.41 -8.37 1.94
CA PRO A 312 12.22 -8.96 2.59
C PRO A 312 12.23 -8.94 4.12
N ASP A 313 13.32 -8.47 4.78
CA ASP A 313 13.51 -8.61 6.22
C ASP A 313 12.49 -7.78 7.04
N CYS A 314 12.04 -6.62 6.51
CA CYS A 314 10.98 -5.82 7.12
C CYS A 314 9.61 -6.52 7.13
N ARG A 315 9.40 -7.54 6.27
CA ARG A 315 8.13 -8.26 6.10
C ARG A 315 8.05 -9.58 6.86
N LYS A 316 8.82 -9.75 7.92
CA LYS A 316 8.74 -10.93 8.81
C LYS A 316 7.32 -11.11 9.34
N ALA A 317 6.93 -12.37 9.58
CA ALA A 317 5.68 -12.66 10.27
C ALA A 317 5.64 -11.97 11.64
N PHE A 318 4.43 -11.54 12.06
CA PHE A 318 4.26 -10.97 13.39
C PHE A 318 4.58 -12.01 14.45
N ASP A 319 5.40 -11.64 15.43
CA ASP A 319 5.73 -12.49 16.56
C ASP A 319 4.62 -12.42 17.61
N TRP A 320 3.85 -13.51 17.74
CA TRP A 320 2.74 -13.62 18.66
C TRP A 320 3.14 -14.04 20.07
N GLU A 321 4.43 -14.28 20.32
CA GLU A 321 4.95 -14.58 21.65
C GLU A 321 5.12 -13.28 22.47
N GLU A 322 4.17 -13.00 23.34
CA GLU A 322 4.12 -11.74 24.10
C GLU A 322 5.33 -11.49 25.00
N SER A 323 6.08 -12.55 25.35
CA SER A 323 7.32 -12.43 26.13
C SER A 323 8.45 -11.72 25.36
N HIS A 324 8.35 -11.69 24.02
CA HIS A 324 9.30 -11.02 23.14
C HIS A 324 8.95 -9.54 22.88
N TRP A 325 7.75 -9.09 23.26
CA TRP A 325 7.32 -7.73 22.98
C TRP A 325 7.93 -6.70 23.92
N ASP A 326 8.29 -5.54 23.39
CA ASP A 326 8.49 -4.34 24.21
C ASP A 326 7.11 -3.84 24.70
N LYS A 327 6.73 -4.30 25.90
CA LYS A 327 5.42 -3.99 26.51
C LYS A 327 5.27 -2.50 26.85
N ASP A 328 6.38 -1.82 27.15
CA ASP A 328 6.38 -0.39 27.46
C ASP A 328 6.14 0.42 26.17
N LEU A 329 6.77 0.01 25.04
CA LEU A 329 6.51 0.59 23.73
C LEU A 329 5.05 0.36 23.30
N ARG A 330 4.52 -0.86 23.45
CA ARG A 330 3.12 -1.17 23.13
C ARG A 330 2.15 -0.32 23.96
N CYS A 331 2.38 -0.18 25.25
CA CYS A 331 1.60 0.69 26.13
C CYS A 331 1.65 2.15 25.69
N HIS A 332 2.82 2.61 25.20
CA HIS A 332 2.97 3.97 24.66
C HIS A 332 2.09 4.18 23.41
N TYR A 333 2.09 3.24 22.46
CA TYR A 333 1.21 3.29 21.27
C TYR A 333 -0.27 3.28 21.66
N GLN A 334 -0.69 2.42 22.59
CA GLN A 334 -2.08 2.38 23.10
C GLN A 334 -2.52 3.75 23.69
N LYS A 335 -1.65 4.39 24.48
CA LYS A 335 -1.92 5.72 25.04
C LYS A 335 -2.05 6.79 23.95
N LEU A 336 -1.20 6.76 22.93
CA LEU A 336 -1.25 7.71 21.82
C LEU A 336 -2.52 7.53 20.98
N MET A 337 -2.90 6.29 20.66
CA MET A 337 -4.13 5.98 19.95
C MET A 337 -5.37 6.42 20.74
N ALA A 338 -5.41 6.14 22.04
CA ALA A 338 -6.49 6.57 22.92
C ALA A 338 -6.55 8.11 23.03
N LEU A 339 -5.40 8.77 23.15
CA LEU A 339 -5.30 10.24 23.19
C LEU A 339 -5.90 10.85 21.91
N ARG A 340 -5.48 10.38 20.74
CA ARG A 340 -5.98 10.87 19.46
C ARG A 340 -7.48 10.62 19.30
N LYS A 341 -7.98 9.44 19.67
CA LYS A 341 -9.40 9.11 19.63
C LYS A 341 -10.27 9.99 20.51
N THR A 342 -9.74 10.48 21.62
CA THR A 342 -10.49 11.27 22.60
C THR A 342 -10.30 12.79 22.50
N ARG A 343 -9.30 13.25 21.75
CA ARG A 343 -8.97 14.69 21.61
C ARG A 343 -9.30 15.19 20.21
N ARG A 344 -10.38 15.96 20.09
CA ARG A 344 -10.84 16.55 18.83
C ARG A 344 -9.73 17.35 18.12
N ALA A 345 -8.97 18.16 18.85
CA ALA A 345 -7.85 18.94 18.33
C ALA A 345 -6.72 18.11 17.67
N LEU A 346 -6.71 16.78 17.83
CA LEU A 346 -5.78 15.88 17.16
C LEU A 346 -6.43 15.16 15.96
N GLN A 347 -7.72 15.32 15.74
CA GLN A 347 -8.50 14.69 14.66
C GLN A 347 -8.79 15.68 13.54
N GLU A 348 -8.81 16.96 13.87
CA GLU A 348 -8.98 18.14 13.01
C GLU A 348 -7.62 18.82 12.76
#